data_c2a95db3aef9f5d3831ee211e2b63f76
#
_entry.id   c2a95db3aef9f5d3831ee211e2b63f76
#
_cell.length_a   1.000
_cell.length_b   1.000
_cell.length_c   1.000
_cell.angle_alpha   90.00
_cell.angle_beta   90.00
_cell.angle_gamma   90.00
#
_symmetry.space_group_name_H-M   'P 1'
#
loop_
_entity.id
_entity.type
_entity.pdbx_description
1 polymer ?
#
loop_
_entity_poly.entity_id
_entity_poly.type
_entity_poly.pdbx_seq_one_letter_code
_entity_poly.pdbx_strand_id
1 'polypeptide(L)'
;MTDSSSHSADQRRSDERRSDNIQGRLLWSPSPDHAAKTEVTSFAAYVKARTGFDWSGDFQALWRWSVDHNVDFWDHFWDWHGVIGDKGDRRIENGSAMPGARFFPDATLSYAENMLANADDRLAISAHCEDGRHVRLTRAELKDRVMRLAGWMRDRGIGRGDRVAAYIANIPEAVIAMLATSAVGGIFSSCSPDFGLGGASDRFGQIEPRLLIACDGYSYAGKTFDRMGIVRELAAAMPSVEAVLIIPFMSDTPNMSGLPAPTLFDDAQGDSPLDDFQRVGFNDPLYILYSSGTTGAPKCIVHGVGGVTLQHAKELRLHSDVTGEDRLFFFTTCGWMMWNWMVSGLMVGTPIVLYEGNPFHPGPERLWQMAAQDGITHFGVSAKYIDAVRNAGYLPRQHKDLSAMRMMMSTGSPLSAEAFEFIYDEINADLQLCSISGGTDLISCFVLGSPTQPVHAGEIQTRGLGMAVDILDEDGQPITGEQGELCCLKPFPSMPVKFWNDPGDAKYRAAYFEHFDGIWRHGDWATLTQRGGIIIHGRSDA
;
A
#
# COMPACT_ATOMS: atom_id res chain seq x y z
N MET A 1 33.75 -37.01 9.39
CA MET A 1 32.56 -36.27 9.80
C MET A 1 32.92 -35.35 10.95
N THR A 2 33.47 -34.22 10.70
CA THR A 2 33.69 -33.12 11.64
C THR A 2 34.17 -31.95 10.80
N ASP A 3 33.50 -30.82 10.84
CA ASP A 3 33.96 -29.50 10.38
C ASP A 3 33.07 -28.72 9.38
N SER A 4 31.75 -28.81 9.55
CA SER A 4 30.85 -27.85 8.83
C SER A 4 30.09 -26.87 9.76
N SER A 5 30.23 -27.04 11.10
CA SER A 5 29.52 -26.18 12.06
C SER A 5 30.34 -24.97 12.56
N SER A 6 31.66 -25.00 12.45
CA SER A 6 32.53 -23.88 12.86
C SER A 6 32.59 -22.76 11.85
N HIS A 7 32.52 -23.07 10.55
CA HIS A 7 32.54 -22.05 9.47
C HIS A 7 31.27 -21.18 9.47
N SER A 8 30.11 -21.73 9.84
CA SER A 8 28.86 -20.95 9.89
C SER A 8 28.76 -20.00 11.10
N ALA A 9 29.40 -20.35 12.21
CA ALA A 9 29.39 -19.54 13.43
C ALA A 9 30.39 -18.37 13.36
N ASP A 10 31.56 -18.59 12.74
CA ASP A 10 32.54 -17.53 12.55
C ASP A 10 32.10 -16.53 11.44
N GLN A 11 31.40 -17.02 10.41
CA GLN A 11 30.83 -16.17 9.39
C GLN A 11 29.71 -15.28 9.95
N ARG A 12 28.80 -15.84 10.77
CA ARG A 12 27.77 -15.06 11.47
C ARG A 12 28.36 -14.01 12.42
N ARG A 13 29.40 -14.35 13.19
CA ARG A 13 30.08 -13.39 14.08
C ARG A 13 30.87 -12.32 13.34
N SER A 14 31.40 -12.61 12.15
CA SER A 14 32.05 -11.60 11.30
C SER A 14 31.01 -10.68 10.65
N ASP A 15 29.88 -11.22 10.24
CA ASP A 15 28.76 -10.47 9.67
C ASP A 15 28.08 -9.60 10.73
N GLU A 16 27.87 -10.11 11.96
CA GLU A 16 27.36 -9.32 13.11
C GLU A 16 28.31 -8.16 13.47
N ARG A 17 29.64 -8.38 13.53
CA ARG A 17 30.60 -7.29 13.81
C ARG A 17 30.71 -6.29 12.67
N ARG A 18 30.43 -6.69 11.42
CA ARG A 18 30.42 -5.80 10.27
C ARG A 18 29.14 -4.98 10.27
N SER A 19 28.01 -5.58 10.64
CA SER A 19 26.72 -4.92 10.80
C SER A 19 26.78 -3.80 11.85
N ASP A 20 27.35 -4.07 13.02
CA ASP A 20 27.52 -3.09 14.09
C ASP A 20 28.38 -1.87 13.68
N ASN A 21 29.29 -2.05 12.72
CA ASN A 21 30.14 -0.99 12.22
C ASN A 21 29.47 -0.13 11.13
N ILE A 22 28.37 -0.58 10.55
CA ILE A 22 27.64 0.11 9.46
C ILE A 22 26.40 0.81 10.00
N GLN A 23 25.77 0.26 11.04
CA GLN A 23 24.53 0.78 11.62
C GLN A 23 24.64 2.28 11.96
N GLY A 24 23.69 3.08 11.48
CA GLY A 24 23.64 4.52 11.70
C GLY A 24 24.62 5.34 10.87
N ARG A 25 25.42 4.71 9.97
CA ARG A 25 26.30 5.45 9.06
C ARG A 25 25.49 6.26 8.05
N LEU A 26 25.87 7.51 7.82
CA LEU A 26 25.29 8.35 6.78
C LEU A 26 25.60 7.77 5.39
N LEU A 27 24.58 7.53 4.59
CA LEU A 27 24.71 6.96 3.24
C LEU A 27 24.28 7.94 2.14
N TRP A 28 23.31 8.78 2.41
CA TRP A 28 22.80 9.76 1.44
C TRP A 28 22.27 11.00 2.17
N SER A 29 22.34 12.14 1.50
CA SER A 29 21.71 13.39 1.95
C SER A 29 21.13 14.14 0.76
N PRO A 30 19.94 14.73 0.89
CA PRO A 30 19.39 15.57 -0.15
C PRO A 30 20.27 16.82 -0.34
N SER A 31 20.43 17.27 -1.57
CA SER A 31 21.00 18.59 -1.81
C SER A 31 20.01 19.68 -1.38
N PRO A 32 20.50 20.89 -1.01
CA PRO A 32 19.61 22.02 -0.68
C PRO A 32 18.62 22.33 -1.82
N ASP A 33 19.06 22.23 -3.07
CA ASP A 33 18.21 22.45 -4.26
C ASP A 33 17.13 21.38 -4.42
N HIS A 34 17.43 20.12 -4.10
CA HIS A 34 16.44 19.05 -4.07
C HIS A 34 15.42 19.30 -2.96
N ALA A 35 15.88 19.50 -1.73
CA ALA A 35 15.00 19.73 -0.58
C ALA A 35 14.04 20.92 -0.78
N ALA A 36 14.50 21.99 -1.42
CA ALA A 36 13.69 23.18 -1.71
C ALA A 36 12.55 22.95 -2.70
N LYS A 37 12.62 21.89 -3.54
CA LYS A 37 11.67 21.61 -4.62
C LYS A 37 10.69 20.50 -4.31
N THR A 38 10.81 19.87 -3.15
CA THR A 38 9.98 18.72 -2.75
C THR A 38 8.54 19.13 -2.45
N GLU A 39 7.62 18.19 -2.60
CA GLU A 39 6.20 18.33 -2.27
C GLU A 39 5.99 18.69 -0.79
N VAL A 40 6.80 18.14 0.13
CA VAL A 40 6.71 18.49 1.55
C VAL A 40 7.11 19.94 1.81
N THR A 41 8.10 20.48 1.10
CA THR A 41 8.49 21.90 1.19
C THR A 41 7.37 22.80 0.64
N SER A 42 6.73 22.42 -0.47
CA SER A 42 5.56 23.10 -1.00
C SER A 42 4.39 23.12 -0.01
N PHE A 43 4.11 21.99 0.63
CA PHE A 43 3.07 21.89 1.66
C PHE A 43 3.40 22.73 2.89
N ALA A 44 4.65 22.71 3.37
CA ALA A 44 5.08 23.54 4.50
C ALA A 44 4.95 25.06 4.22
N ALA A 45 5.24 25.48 2.98
CA ALA A 45 5.02 26.86 2.55
C ALA A 45 3.52 27.24 2.55
N TYR A 46 2.67 26.31 2.11
CA TYR A 46 1.22 26.47 2.15
C TYR A 46 0.69 26.62 3.58
N VAL A 47 1.17 25.79 4.51
CA VAL A 47 0.82 25.86 5.93
C VAL A 47 1.29 27.18 6.53
N LYS A 48 2.54 27.58 6.27
CA LYS A 48 3.11 28.86 6.76
C LYS A 48 2.25 30.05 6.35
N ALA A 49 1.81 30.08 5.09
CA ALA A 49 0.98 31.17 4.59
C ALA A 49 -0.39 31.30 5.28
N ARG A 50 -0.91 30.21 5.86
CA ARG A 50 -2.25 30.16 6.49
C ARG A 50 -2.23 30.24 8.01
N THR A 51 -1.20 29.70 8.62
CA THR A 51 -1.13 29.56 10.09
C THR A 51 -0.03 30.41 10.72
N GLY A 52 0.93 30.89 9.93
CA GLY A 52 2.14 31.53 10.40
C GLY A 52 3.20 30.55 10.92
N PHE A 53 2.92 29.26 10.99
CA PHE A 53 3.90 28.24 11.40
C PHE A 53 5.01 28.10 10.36
N ASP A 54 6.26 28.28 10.79
CA ASP A 54 7.45 28.12 9.96
C ASP A 54 8.28 26.93 10.45
N TRP A 55 8.39 25.91 9.64
CA TRP A 55 9.22 24.74 9.96
C TRP A 55 10.72 24.99 9.80
N SER A 56 11.11 26.08 9.12
CA SER A 56 12.52 26.47 8.87
C SER A 56 13.38 25.35 8.25
N GLY A 57 12.76 24.43 7.49
CA GLY A 57 13.42 23.25 6.91
C GLY A 57 13.63 22.08 7.90
N ASP A 58 13.18 22.20 9.15
CA ASP A 58 13.23 21.11 10.13
C ASP A 58 12.00 20.21 10.03
N PHE A 59 12.18 19.02 9.47
CA PHE A 59 11.11 18.04 9.32
C PHE A 59 10.51 17.61 10.66
N GLN A 60 11.32 17.50 11.72
CA GLN A 60 10.83 17.13 13.04
C GLN A 60 9.94 18.24 13.64
N ALA A 61 10.20 19.50 13.34
CA ALA A 61 9.32 20.60 13.70
C ALA A 61 7.98 20.52 12.95
N LEU A 62 8.00 20.20 11.65
CA LEU A 62 6.79 19.99 10.87
C LEU A 62 6.00 18.77 11.38
N TRP A 63 6.68 17.68 11.70
CA TRP A 63 6.02 16.51 12.28
C TRP A 63 5.34 16.84 13.61
N ARG A 64 6.02 17.52 14.55
CA ARG A 64 5.42 17.94 15.81
C ARG A 64 4.20 18.82 15.60
N TRP A 65 4.30 19.81 14.72
CA TRP A 65 3.15 20.65 14.38
C TRP A 65 1.98 19.81 13.84
N SER A 66 2.24 18.87 12.94
CA SER A 66 1.22 18.00 12.35
C SER A 66 0.51 17.09 13.36
N VAL A 67 1.17 16.78 14.46
CA VAL A 67 0.65 15.97 15.57
C VAL A 67 -0.07 16.83 16.62
N ASP A 68 0.49 17.99 16.95
CA ASP A 68 -0.08 18.91 17.93
C ASP A 68 -1.34 19.60 17.38
N HIS A 69 -1.36 19.89 16.09
CA HIS A 69 -2.47 20.44 15.32
C HIS A 69 -3.06 19.42 14.35
N ASN A 70 -3.31 18.21 14.82
CA ASN A 70 -3.65 17.06 13.98
C ASN A 70 -4.85 17.31 13.05
N VAL A 71 -5.93 17.90 13.57
CA VAL A 71 -7.13 18.20 12.80
C VAL A 71 -6.86 19.27 11.74
N ASP A 72 -6.11 20.33 12.10
CA ASP A 72 -5.73 21.40 11.18
C ASP A 72 -4.79 20.87 10.08
N PHE A 73 -3.85 19.97 10.45
CA PHE A 73 -2.98 19.31 9.48
C PHE A 73 -3.77 18.60 8.39
N TRP A 74 -4.74 17.76 8.76
CA TRP A 74 -5.54 17.02 7.79
C TRP A 74 -6.50 17.91 6.99
N ASP A 75 -7.03 18.98 7.62
CA ASP A 75 -7.86 19.97 6.93
C ASP A 75 -7.06 20.74 5.87
N HIS A 76 -5.88 21.22 6.23
CA HIS A 76 -4.97 21.88 5.28
C HIS A 76 -4.44 20.94 4.21
N PHE A 77 -4.18 19.68 4.56
CA PHE A 77 -3.74 18.68 3.59
C PHE A 77 -4.83 18.38 2.55
N TRP A 78 -6.08 18.25 2.96
CA TRP A 78 -7.23 18.11 2.06
C TRP A 78 -7.25 19.20 1.00
N ASP A 79 -7.15 20.46 1.42
CA ASP A 79 -7.21 21.62 0.53
C ASP A 79 -5.97 21.73 -0.37
N TRP A 80 -4.79 21.51 0.19
CA TRP A 80 -3.54 21.58 -0.56
C TRP A 80 -3.41 20.46 -1.60
N HIS A 81 -3.82 19.25 -1.24
CA HIS A 81 -3.85 18.14 -2.18
C HIS A 81 -4.92 18.34 -3.26
N GLY A 82 -6.02 18.99 -2.93
CA GLY A 82 -7.15 19.17 -3.82
C GLY A 82 -8.06 17.95 -3.91
N VAL A 83 -8.42 17.36 -2.77
CA VAL A 83 -9.34 16.21 -2.74
C VAL A 83 -10.67 16.58 -3.37
N ILE A 84 -11.10 15.79 -4.34
CA ILE A 84 -12.39 15.96 -5.02
C ILE A 84 -13.49 15.35 -4.14
N GLY A 85 -14.37 16.20 -3.63
CA GLY A 85 -15.46 15.82 -2.74
C GLY A 85 -16.09 17.02 -2.05
N ASP A 86 -17.11 16.76 -1.25
CA ASP A 86 -17.65 17.76 -0.33
C ASP A 86 -17.02 17.51 1.05
N LYS A 87 -16.29 18.48 1.58
CA LYS A 87 -15.58 18.37 2.86
C LYS A 87 -16.50 18.46 4.07
N GLY A 88 -17.71 19.02 3.89
CA GLY A 88 -18.66 19.27 4.96
C GLY A 88 -18.18 20.35 5.96
N ASP A 89 -18.91 20.52 7.04
CA ASP A 89 -18.64 21.60 8.03
C ASP A 89 -17.74 21.14 9.18
N ARG A 90 -17.94 19.92 9.70
CA ARG A 90 -17.17 19.40 10.83
C ARG A 90 -15.89 18.69 10.35
N ARG A 91 -14.78 18.94 11.05
CA ARG A 91 -13.48 18.31 10.76
C ARG A 91 -13.26 17.04 11.56
N ILE A 92 -13.85 16.98 12.76
CA ILE A 92 -13.72 15.81 13.63
C ILE A 92 -14.95 15.68 14.53
N GLU A 93 -15.28 14.45 14.86
CA GLU A 93 -16.23 14.06 15.89
C GLU A 93 -15.53 13.13 16.87
N ASN A 94 -15.77 13.30 18.19
CA ASN A 94 -15.13 12.53 19.26
C ASN A 94 -13.59 12.52 19.18
N GLY A 95 -12.96 13.64 18.89
CA GLY A 95 -11.53 13.76 18.54
C GLY A 95 -10.54 13.27 19.59
N SER A 96 -10.96 13.09 20.85
CA SER A 96 -10.15 12.51 21.93
C SER A 96 -10.35 11.00 22.10
N ALA A 97 -11.30 10.38 21.40
CA ALA A 97 -11.60 8.96 21.53
C ALA A 97 -10.71 8.12 20.60
N MET A 98 -10.02 7.15 21.18
CA MET A 98 -9.29 6.16 20.39
C MET A 98 -9.49 4.76 20.99
N PRO A 99 -10.24 3.87 20.30
CA PRO A 99 -10.97 4.10 19.05
C PRO A 99 -12.24 4.93 19.26
N GLY A 100 -12.78 5.52 18.15
CA GLY A 100 -14.06 6.22 18.15
C GLY A 100 -14.04 7.62 17.55
N ALA A 101 -12.86 8.23 17.36
CA ALA A 101 -12.75 9.49 16.62
C ALA A 101 -13.12 9.29 15.14
N ARG A 102 -13.84 10.25 14.57
CA ARG A 102 -14.27 10.26 13.18
C ARG A 102 -13.84 11.56 12.52
N PHE A 103 -12.87 11.47 11.61
CA PHE A 103 -12.47 12.60 10.79
C PHE A 103 -13.52 12.90 9.72
N PHE A 104 -13.73 14.17 9.43
CA PHE A 104 -14.64 14.69 8.41
C PHE A 104 -16.00 13.97 8.38
N PRO A 105 -16.75 13.97 9.49
CA PRO A 105 -17.97 13.15 9.63
C PRO A 105 -19.08 13.50 8.64
N ASP A 106 -19.08 14.74 8.09
CA ASP A 106 -20.06 15.23 7.13
C ASP A 106 -19.58 15.14 5.68
N ALA A 107 -18.30 14.76 5.45
CA ALA A 107 -17.74 14.76 4.12
C ALA A 107 -18.25 13.60 3.25
N THR A 108 -18.37 13.88 1.95
CA THR A 108 -18.68 12.87 0.93
C THR A 108 -17.71 12.97 -0.24
N LEU A 109 -17.21 11.83 -0.68
CA LEU A 109 -16.27 11.71 -1.79
C LEU A 109 -16.36 10.34 -2.45
N SER A 110 -15.73 10.20 -3.62
CA SER A 110 -15.48 8.92 -4.26
C SER A 110 -13.98 8.72 -4.45
N TYR A 111 -13.46 7.58 -4.01
CA TYR A 111 -12.07 7.22 -4.26
C TYR A 111 -11.78 7.12 -5.76
N ALA A 112 -12.67 6.46 -6.54
CA ALA A 112 -12.52 6.35 -7.98
C ALA A 112 -12.53 7.71 -8.70
N GLU A 113 -13.33 8.68 -8.24
CA GLU A 113 -13.36 10.05 -8.79
C GLU A 113 -12.00 10.73 -8.64
N ASN A 114 -11.36 10.59 -7.48
CA ASN A 114 -10.02 11.13 -7.22
C ASN A 114 -8.94 10.44 -8.05
N MET A 115 -9.05 9.12 -8.28
CA MET A 115 -8.11 8.37 -9.11
C MET A 115 -8.20 8.70 -10.60
N LEU A 116 -9.39 9.04 -11.09
CA LEU A 116 -9.73 9.19 -12.50
C LEU A 116 -9.99 10.66 -12.90
N ALA A 117 -9.55 11.61 -12.08
CA ALA A 117 -9.81 13.04 -12.26
C ALA A 117 -9.36 13.58 -13.63
N ASN A 118 -8.23 13.12 -14.13
CA ASN A 118 -7.63 13.56 -15.38
C ASN A 118 -7.68 12.46 -16.43
N ALA A 119 -8.69 12.47 -17.30
CA ALA A 119 -8.87 11.50 -18.37
C ALA A 119 -8.26 12.05 -19.69
N ASP A 120 -6.96 12.00 -19.81
CA ASP A 120 -6.19 12.41 -20.97
C ASP A 120 -5.40 11.23 -21.59
N ASP A 121 -4.62 11.49 -22.64
CA ASP A 121 -3.85 10.47 -23.36
C ASP A 121 -2.53 10.09 -22.66
N ARG A 122 -2.23 10.68 -21.50
CA ARG A 122 -1.04 10.29 -20.73
C ARG A 122 -1.20 8.88 -20.17
N LEU A 123 -0.07 8.21 -19.99
CA LEU A 123 -0.03 6.86 -19.41
C LEU A 123 -0.66 6.86 -18.01
N ALA A 124 -1.48 5.85 -17.75
CA ALA A 124 -1.98 5.51 -16.41
C ALA A 124 -1.34 4.21 -15.91
N ILE A 125 -1.32 3.17 -16.73
CA ILE A 125 -0.83 1.84 -16.35
C ILE A 125 0.12 1.32 -17.43
N SER A 126 1.28 0.80 -16.99
CA SER A 126 2.15 -0.08 -17.77
C SER A 126 2.22 -1.43 -17.04
N ALA A 127 1.71 -2.49 -17.65
CA ALA A 127 1.58 -3.80 -17.01
C ALA A 127 2.40 -4.85 -17.77
N HIS A 128 3.30 -5.49 -17.04
CA HIS A 128 4.17 -6.55 -17.54
C HIS A 128 3.81 -7.89 -16.91
N CYS A 129 3.86 -8.95 -17.70
CA CYS A 129 3.78 -10.32 -17.20
C CYS A 129 5.08 -11.09 -17.47
N GLU A 130 5.34 -12.13 -16.68
CA GLU A 130 6.56 -12.95 -16.86
C GLU A 130 6.64 -13.65 -18.22
N ASP A 131 5.48 -13.92 -18.83
CA ASP A 131 5.36 -14.56 -20.16
C ASP A 131 5.63 -13.60 -21.34
N GLY A 132 5.98 -12.35 -21.05
CA GLY A 132 6.33 -11.32 -22.04
C GLY A 132 5.16 -10.45 -22.48
N ARG A 133 3.94 -10.71 -22.04
CA ARG A 133 2.82 -9.78 -22.27
C ARG A 133 3.11 -8.42 -21.66
N HIS A 134 2.79 -7.37 -22.41
CA HIS A 134 2.93 -5.99 -21.97
C HIS A 134 1.72 -5.18 -22.44
N VAL A 135 0.98 -4.62 -21.50
CA VAL A 135 -0.22 -3.82 -21.74
C VAL A 135 0.01 -2.41 -21.23
N ARG A 136 -0.42 -1.42 -22.00
CA ARG A 136 -0.39 -0.02 -21.61
C ARG A 136 -1.78 0.56 -21.74
N LEU A 137 -2.20 1.32 -20.73
CA LEU A 137 -3.47 2.06 -20.74
C LEU A 137 -3.19 3.53 -20.50
N THR A 138 -3.81 4.39 -21.30
CA THR A 138 -3.90 5.82 -21.02
C THR A 138 -4.92 6.08 -19.91
N ARG A 139 -4.91 7.28 -19.35
CA ARG A 139 -5.89 7.70 -18.34
C ARG A 139 -7.31 7.71 -18.91
N ALA A 140 -7.47 8.13 -20.16
CA ALA A 140 -8.77 8.11 -20.84
C ALA A 140 -9.29 6.68 -21.02
N GLU A 141 -8.44 5.75 -21.47
CA GLU A 141 -8.81 4.33 -21.63
C GLU A 141 -9.14 3.67 -20.29
N LEU A 142 -8.34 3.95 -19.24
CA LEU A 142 -8.62 3.43 -17.91
C LEU A 142 -9.99 3.92 -17.41
N LYS A 143 -10.27 5.22 -17.52
CA LYS A 143 -11.55 5.78 -17.11
C LYS A 143 -12.71 5.19 -17.89
N ASP A 144 -12.60 5.08 -19.21
CA ASP A 144 -13.66 4.50 -20.05
C ASP A 144 -13.97 3.06 -19.62
N ARG A 145 -12.96 2.21 -19.46
CA ARG A 145 -13.14 0.82 -19.01
C ARG A 145 -13.77 0.74 -17.61
N VAL A 146 -13.31 1.58 -16.67
CA VAL A 146 -13.89 1.65 -15.32
C VAL A 146 -15.35 2.05 -15.36
N MET A 147 -15.71 3.11 -16.09
CA MET A 147 -17.09 3.60 -16.13
C MET A 147 -18.04 2.63 -16.84
N ARG A 148 -17.57 1.89 -17.84
CA ARG A 148 -18.35 0.82 -18.50
C ARG A 148 -18.63 -0.35 -17.57
N LEU A 149 -17.61 -0.84 -16.86
CA LEU A 149 -17.80 -1.91 -15.87
C LEU A 149 -18.70 -1.44 -14.71
N ALA A 150 -18.54 -0.20 -14.27
CA ALA A 150 -19.40 0.39 -13.23
C ALA A 150 -20.86 0.50 -13.71
N GLY A 151 -21.09 0.85 -14.99
CA GLY A 151 -22.42 0.81 -15.61
C GLY A 151 -23.03 -0.59 -15.60
N TRP A 152 -22.25 -1.61 -15.96
CA TRP A 152 -22.67 -3.00 -15.89
C TRP A 152 -23.03 -3.46 -14.47
N MET A 153 -22.25 -3.03 -13.47
CA MET A 153 -22.54 -3.29 -12.04
C MET A 153 -23.84 -2.61 -11.60
N ARG A 154 -24.01 -1.33 -11.93
CA ARG A 154 -25.24 -0.57 -11.65
C ARG A 154 -26.48 -1.26 -12.24
N ASP A 155 -26.42 -1.70 -13.50
CA ASP A 155 -27.53 -2.35 -14.21
C ASP A 155 -27.95 -3.67 -13.57
N ARG A 156 -27.08 -4.27 -12.72
CA ARG A 156 -27.34 -5.44 -11.89
C ARG A 156 -27.67 -5.13 -10.44
N GLY A 157 -27.85 -3.85 -10.12
CA GLY A 157 -28.16 -3.39 -8.78
C GLY A 157 -27.04 -3.56 -7.77
N ILE A 158 -25.78 -3.68 -8.26
CA ILE A 158 -24.59 -3.65 -7.40
C ILE A 158 -24.25 -2.18 -7.13
N GLY A 159 -24.16 -1.81 -5.87
CA GLY A 159 -23.95 -0.42 -5.47
C GLY A 159 -23.46 -0.28 -4.03
N ARG A 160 -23.85 0.82 -3.41
CA ARG A 160 -23.38 1.19 -2.06
C ARG A 160 -23.58 0.07 -1.04
N GLY A 161 -22.49 -0.33 -0.42
CA GLY A 161 -22.47 -1.35 0.62
C GLY A 161 -22.40 -2.80 0.12
N ASP A 162 -22.53 -3.05 -1.19
CA ASP A 162 -22.33 -4.38 -1.75
C ASP A 162 -20.85 -4.74 -1.83
N ARG A 163 -20.53 -6.00 -1.56
CA ARG A 163 -19.15 -6.50 -1.62
C ARG A 163 -18.89 -7.15 -2.97
N VAL A 164 -17.74 -6.79 -3.54
CA VAL A 164 -17.19 -7.40 -4.76
C VAL A 164 -15.87 -8.07 -4.39
N ALA A 165 -15.80 -9.37 -4.58
CA ALA A 165 -14.58 -10.15 -4.33
C ALA A 165 -13.83 -10.39 -5.64
N ALA A 166 -12.50 -10.28 -5.61
CA ALA A 166 -11.64 -10.52 -6.76
C ALA A 166 -10.53 -11.54 -6.44
N TYR A 167 -10.59 -12.70 -7.08
CA TYR A 167 -9.57 -13.73 -7.08
C TYR A 167 -8.72 -13.54 -8.33
N ILE A 168 -7.68 -12.68 -8.24
CA ILE A 168 -7.17 -11.99 -9.40
C ILE A 168 -5.65 -11.77 -9.36
N ALA A 169 -5.02 -11.90 -10.54
CA ALA A 169 -3.62 -11.57 -10.78
C ALA A 169 -3.38 -10.04 -10.76
N ASN A 170 -2.12 -9.62 -10.64
CA ASN A 170 -1.74 -8.21 -10.65
C ASN A 170 -1.68 -7.63 -12.08
N ILE A 171 -2.84 -7.44 -12.66
CA ILE A 171 -3.06 -6.99 -14.04
C ILE A 171 -3.99 -5.77 -14.08
N PRO A 172 -4.10 -5.04 -15.21
CA PRO A 172 -4.96 -3.85 -15.32
C PRO A 172 -6.41 -4.08 -14.91
N GLU A 173 -6.95 -5.27 -15.18
CA GLU A 173 -8.32 -5.67 -14.84
C GLU A 173 -8.57 -5.62 -13.31
N ALA A 174 -7.54 -5.87 -12.48
CA ALA A 174 -7.65 -5.75 -11.04
C ALA A 174 -7.87 -4.29 -10.61
N VAL A 175 -7.14 -3.36 -11.21
CA VAL A 175 -7.29 -1.91 -10.98
C VAL A 175 -8.66 -1.43 -11.46
N ILE A 176 -9.08 -1.86 -12.65
CA ILE A 176 -10.39 -1.53 -13.23
C ILE A 176 -11.52 -2.05 -12.33
N ALA A 177 -11.42 -3.30 -11.85
CA ALA A 177 -12.41 -3.91 -10.96
C ALA A 177 -12.55 -3.14 -9.63
N MET A 178 -11.43 -2.77 -9.00
CA MET A 178 -11.44 -1.99 -7.76
C MET A 178 -12.05 -0.60 -7.97
N LEU A 179 -11.63 0.10 -9.02
CA LEU A 179 -12.12 1.45 -9.30
C LEU A 179 -13.61 1.44 -9.74
N ALA A 180 -14.06 0.45 -10.51
CA ALA A 180 -15.47 0.32 -10.87
C ALA A 180 -16.35 0.02 -9.64
N THR A 181 -15.87 -0.83 -8.74
CA THR A 181 -16.56 -1.09 -7.46
C THR A 181 -16.68 0.18 -6.63
N SER A 182 -15.60 0.95 -6.51
CA SER A 182 -15.62 2.25 -5.82
C SER A 182 -16.52 3.28 -6.53
N ALA A 183 -16.55 3.28 -7.87
CA ALA A 183 -17.37 4.21 -8.64
C ALA A 183 -18.86 4.07 -8.37
N VAL A 184 -19.35 2.85 -8.08
CA VAL A 184 -20.75 2.58 -7.67
C VAL A 184 -20.96 2.61 -6.16
N GLY A 185 -19.95 2.96 -5.37
CA GLY A 185 -20.02 2.98 -3.91
C GLY A 185 -19.97 1.60 -3.24
N GLY A 186 -19.57 0.57 -3.97
CA GLY A 186 -19.38 -0.80 -3.47
C GLY A 186 -18.09 -0.95 -2.64
N ILE A 187 -17.93 -2.12 -2.04
CA ILE A 187 -16.82 -2.49 -1.17
C ILE A 187 -16.00 -3.58 -1.86
N PHE A 188 -14.74 -3.26 -2.19
CA PHE A 188 -13.84 -4.19 -2.89
C PHE A 188 -13.06 -5.06 -1.91
N SER A 189 -12.78 -6.29 -2.32
CA SER A 189 -11.86 -7.18 -1.59
C SER A 189 -11.15 -8.10 -2.57
N SER A 190 -9.85 -8.31 -2.41
CA SER A 190 -9.07 -9.12 -3.35
C SER A 190 -8.12 -10.08 -2.65
N CYS A 191 -7.81 -11.16 -3.33
CA CYS A 191 -6.67 -12.02 -3.04
C CYS A 191 -6.05 -12.54 -4.35
N SER A 192 -4.78 -12.93 -4.24
CA SER A 192 -4.02 -13.47 -5.36
C SER A 192 -4.49 -14.87 -5.77
N PRO A 193 -4.40 -15.25 -7.06
CA PRO A 193 -4.84 -16.55 -7.55
C PRO A 193 -3.94 -17.73 -7.12
N ASP A 194 -2.83 -17.46 -6.48
CA ASP A 194 -1.98 -18.49 -5.85
C ASP A 194 -2.55 -19.02 -4.52
N PHE A 195 -3.51 -18.32 -3.91
CA PHE A 195 -4.24 -18.86 -2.78
C PHE A 195 -5.03 -20.12 -3.18
N GLY A 196 -4.92 -21.16 -2.38
CA GLY A 196 -5.81 -22.33 -2.52
C GLY A 196 -7.24 -22.02 -2.11
N LEU A 197 -8.16 -22.95 -2.37
CA LEU A 197 -9.58 -22.83 -2.03
C LEU A 197 -9.81 -22.43 -0.57
N GLY A 198 -9.16 -23.09 0.39
CA GLY A 198 -9.30 -22.78 1.80
C GLY A 198 -8.92 -21.32 2.11
N GLY A 199 -7.75 -20.88 1.62
CA GLY A 199 -7.28 -19.51 1.87
C GLY A 199 -8.19 -18.44 1.26
N ALA A 200 -8.77 -18.67 0.10
CA ALA A 200 -9.71 -17.75 -0.53
C ALA A 200 -11.09 -17.78 0.15
N SER A 201 -11.59 -18.98 0.51
CA SER A 201 -12.88 -19.16 1.21
C SER A 201 -12.87 -18.57 2.62
N ASP A 202 -11.78 -18.73 3.36
CA ASP A 202 -11.61 -18.18 4.71
C ASP A 202 -11.68 -16.63 4.72
N ARG A 203 -11.41 -16.01 3.58
CA ARG A 203 -11.50 -14.57 3.38
C ARG A 203 -12.87 -14.15 2.87
N PHE A 204 -13.17 -14.54 1.65
CA PHE A 204 -14.37 -14.07 0.94
C PHE A 204 -15.68 -14.60 1.53
N GLY A 205 -15.66 -15.80 2.10
CA GLY A 205 -16.84 -16.37 2.76
C GLY A 205 -17.33 -15.55 3.97
N GLN A 206 -16.43 -14.80 4.61
CA GLN A 206 -16.79 -13.94 5.74
C GLN A 206 -17.56 -12.67 5.33
N ILE A 207 -17.34 -12.20 4.09
CA ILE A 207 -17.86 -10.88 3.64
C ILE A 207 -19.08 -11.00 2.73
N GLU A 208 -19.48 -12.21 2.36
CA GLU A 208 -20.69 -12.49 1.57
C GLU A 208 -20.77 -11.61 0.30
N PRO A 209 -19.83 -11.75 -0.66
CA PRO A 209 -19.81 -10.92 -1.86
C PRO A 209 -20.99 -11.25 -2.79
N ARG A 210 -21.53 -10.23 -3.47
CA ARG A 210 -22.55 -10.41 -4.51
C ARG A 210 -21.95 -10.70 -5.88
N LEU A 211 -20.74 -10.19 -6.14
CA LEU A 211 -19.99 -10.40 -7.37
C LEU A 211 -18.65 -11.04 -7.06
N LEU A 212 -18.29 -12.07 -7.82
CA LEU A 212 -16.96 -12.65 -7.86
C LEU A 212 -16.30 -12.34 -9.20
N ILE A 213 -15.12 -11.74 -9.18
CA ILE A 213 -14.27 -11.51 -10.35
C ILE A 213 -13.07 -12.45 -10.23
N ALA A 214 -12.73 -13.22 -11.26
CA ALA A 214 -11.64 -14.18 -11.17
C ALA A 214 -10.88 -14.31 -12.49
N CYS A 215 -9.55 -14.51 -12.40
CA CYS A 215 -8.77 -15.02 -13.52
C CYS A 215 -9.03 -16.52 -13.69
N ASP A 216 -9.02 -17.00 -14.96
CA ASP A 216 -9.08 -18.43 -15.27
C ASP A 216 -7.82 -19.18 -14.82
N GLY A 217 -6.72 -18.46 -14.61
CA GLY A 217 -5.45 -18.98 -14.12
C GLY A 217 -4.37 -17.90 -14.01
N TYR A 218 -3.14 -18.32 -13.80
CA TYR A 218 -1.97 -17.43 -13.75
C TYR A 218 -0.69 -18.16 -14.16
N SER A 219 0.39 -17.41 -14.40
CA SER A 219 1.73 -17.93 -14.70
C SER A 219 2.69 -17.58 -13.54
N TYR A 220 3.56 -18.52 -13.19
CA TYR A 220 4.60 -18.28 -12.20
C TYR A 220 5.81 -19.18 -12.40
N ALA A 221 7.00 -18.60 -12.49
CA ALA A 221 8.27 -19.30 -12.73
C ALA A 221 8.25 -20.19 -13.98
N GLY A 222 7.67 -19.70 -15.09
CA GLY A 222 7.56 -20.40 -16.36
C GLY A 222 6.50 -21.51 -16.39
N LYS A 223 5.68 -21.63 -15.34
CA LYS A 223 4.59 -22.62 -15.26
C LYS A 223 3.24 -21.91 -15.28
N THR A 224 2.25 -22.58 -15.81
CA THR A 224 0.86 -22.12 -15.86
C THR A 224 0.00 -22.90 -14.88
N PHE A 225 -0.96 -22.22 -14.25
CA PHE A 225 -1.82 -22.79 -13.22
C PHE A 225 -3.29 -22.46 -13.55
N ASP A 226 -4.04 -23.46 -13.99
CA ASP A 226 -5.49 -23.36 -14.15
C ASP A 226 -6.17 -23.17 -12.79
N ARG A 227 -7.12 -22.25 -12.71
CA ARG A 227 -7.88 -21.92 -11.51
C ARG A 227 -9.40 -22.12 -11.65
N MET A 228 -9.88 -22.49 -12.82
CA MET A 228 -11.33 -22.62 -13.05
C MET A 228 -12.00 -23.65 -12.12
N GLY A 229 -11.30 -24.71 -11.70
CA GLY A 229 -11.77 -25.64 -10.67
C GLY A 229 -12.02 -24.94 -9.33
N ILE A 230 -11.01 -24.22 -8.85
CA ILE A 230 -11.10 -23.45 -7.59
C ILE A 230 -12.17 -22.35 -7.68
N VAL A 231 -12.27 -21.65 -8.80
CA VAL A 231 -13.28 -20.58 -9.00
C VAL A 231 -14.69 -21.15 -8.89
N ARG A 232 -14.98 -22.35 -9.46
CA ARG A 232 -16.28 -23.00 -9.30
C ARG A 232 -16.58 -23.39 -7.86
N GLU A 233 -15.62 -24.02 -7.18
CA GLU A 233 -15.79 -24.40 -5.78
C GLU A 233 -15.95 -23.17 -4.88
N LEU A 234 -15.20 -22.11 -5.14
CA LEU A 234 -15.29 -20.86 -4.41
C LEU A 234 -16.67 -20.20 -4.60
N ALA A 235 -17.17 -20.11 -5.83
CA ALA A 235 -18.50 -19.59 -6.12
C ALA A 235 -19.59 -20.44 -5.46
N ALA A 236 -19.46 -21.77 -5.50
CA ALA A 236 -20.41 -22.67 -4.84
C ALA A 236 -20.40 -22.57 -3.31
N ALA A 237 -19.26 -22.25 -2.71
CA ALA A 237 -19.11 -22.04 -1.26
C ALA A 237 -19.69 -20.71 -0.78
N MET A 238 -20.00 -19.78 -1.68
CA MET A 238 -20.55 -18.45 -1.37
C MET A 238 -21.92 -18.23 -2.01
N PRO A 239 -23.03 -18.65 -1.34
CA PRO A 239 -24.39 -18.53 -1.90
C PRO A 239 -24.82 -17.09 -2.20
N SER A 240 -24.13 -16.09 -1.65
CA SER A 240 -24.35 -14.66 -1.90
C SER A 240 -23.90 -14.21 -3.30
N VAL A 241 -23.05 -14.99 -3.98
CA VAL A 241 -22.55 -14.64 -5.31
C VAL A 241 -23.65 -14.83 -6.35
N GLU A 242 -24.09 -13.73 -6.93
CA GLU A 242 -25.15 -13.70 -7.95
C GLU A 242 -24.58 -13.78 -9.37
N ALA A 243 -23.35 -13.32 -9.57
CA ALA A 243 -22.66 -13.34 -10.88
C ALA A 243 -21.15 -13.54 -10.73
N VAL A 244 -20.53 -14.10 -11.77
CA VAL A 244 -19.09 -14.30 -11.85
C VAL A 244 -18.55 -13.68 -13.14
N LEU A 245 -17.57 -12.79 -13.02
CA LEU A 245 -16.80 -12.27 -14.15
C LEU A 245 -15.50 -13.06 -14.28
N ILE A 246 -15.23 -13.58 -15.47
CA ILE A 246 -14.00 -14.33 -15.76
C ILE A 246 -13.09 -13.50 -16.66
N ILE A 247 -11.85 -13.33 -16.21
CA ILE A 247 -10.78 -12.73 -16.98
C ILE A 247 -10.04 -13.85 -17.70
N PRO A 248 -10.04 -13.87 -19.04
CA PRO A 248 -9.38 -14.90 -19.86
C PRO A 248 -7.87 -14.66 -19.88
N PHE A 249 -7.20 -14.94 -18.79
CA PHE A 249 -5.75 -14.73 -18.64
C PHE A 249 -4.93 -15.86 -19.29
N MET A 250 -5.45 -17.10 -19.25
CA MET A 250 -4.79 -18.31 -19.76
C MET A 250 -5.39 -18.80 -21.08
N SER A 251 -6.69 -18.64 -21.28
CA SER A 251 -7.42 -19.16 -22.41
C SER A 251 -8.42 -18.13 -22.93
N ASP A 252 -8.45 -17.89 -24.24
CA ASP A 252 -9.44 -16.99 -24.86
C ASP A 252 -10.88 -17.51 -24.71
N THR A 253 -11.05 -18.79 -24.39
CA THR A 253 -12.35 -19.47 -24.24
C THR A 253 -12.39 -20.30 -22.96
N PRO A 254 -12.35 -19.67 -21.76
CA PRO A 254 -12.41 -20.41 -20.50
C PRO A 254 -13.74 -21.15 -20.36
N ASN A 255 -13.69 -22.36 -19.79
CA ASN A 255 -14.91 -23.10 -19.49
C ASN A 255 -15.64 -22.53 -18.30
N MET A 256 -16.68 -21.75 -18.54
CA MET A 256 -17.50 -21.08 -17.50
C MET A 256 -18.72 -21.90 -17.04
N SER A 257 -18.86 -23.15 -17.47
CA SER A 257 -20.00 -23.99 -17.05
C SER A 257 -20.04 -24.19 -15.53
N GLY A 258 -21.26 -24.15 -14.95
CA GLY A 258 -21.48 -24.33 -13.53
C GLY A 258 -21.25 -23.09 -12.66
N LEU A 259 -20.91 -21.94 -13.25
CA LEU A 259 -20.80 -20.67 -12.54
C LEU A 259 -22.15 -19.91 -12.56
N PRO A 260 -22.49 -19.14 -11.50
CA PRO A 260 -23.67 -18.29 -11.49
C PRO A 260 -23.50 -17.10 -12.45
N ALA A 261 -24.46 -16.92 -13.36
CA ALA A 261 -24.53 -15.85 -14.35
C ALA A 261 -23.14 -15.43 -14.91
N PRO A 262 -22.38 -16.37 -15.51
CA PRO A 262 -21.00 -16.11 -15.90
C PRO A 262 -20.94 -15.15 -17.10
N THR A 263 -19.99 -14.22 -17.04
CA THR A 263 -19.72 -13.26 -18.13
C THR A 263 -18.20 -13.11 -18.27
N LEU A 264 -17.69 -12.97 -19.49
CA LEU A 264 -16.30 -12.56 -19.68
C LEU A 264 -16.13 -11.10 -19.23
N PHE A 265 -14.99 -10.81 -18.63
CA PHE A 265 -14.75 -9.48 -18.05
C PHE A 265 -14.88 -8.35 -19.09
N ASP A 266 -14.36 -8.59 -20.30
CA ASP A 266 -14.43 -7.58 -21.38
C ASP A 266 -15.85 -7.45 -21.99
N ASP A 267 -16.72 -8.46 -21.80
CA ASP A 267 -18.14 -8.40 -22.19
C ASP A 267 -19.00 -7.74 -21.10
N ALA A 268 -18.46 -7.54 -19.90
CA ALA A 268 -19.14 -6.86 -18.81
C ALA A 268 -19.09 -5.33 -19.00
N GLN A 269 -19.63 -4.89 -20.12
CA GLN A 269 -19.79 -3.49 -20.48
C GLN A 269 -21.27 -3.16 -20.36
N GLY A 270 -21.62 -2.17 -19.53
CA GLY A 270 -23.01 -1.71 -19.43
C GLY A 270 -23.52 -1.18 -20.78
N ASP A 271 -24.83 -1.20 -21.00
CA ASP A 271 -25.46 -0.57 -22.17
C ASP A 271 -25.12 0.93 -22.24
N SER A 272 -24.92 1.53 -21.07
CA SER A 272 -24.32 2.86 -20.91
C SER A 272 -23.25 2.85 -19.81
N PRO A 273 -22.14 3.58 -20.00
CA PRO A 273 -21.21 3.84 -18.91
C PRO A 273 -21.91 4.49 -17.70
N LEU A 274 -21.31 4.39 -16.53
CA LEU A 274 -21.77 5.18 -15.39
C LEU A 274 -21.60 6.67 -15.70
N ASP A 275 -22.65 7.49 -15.46
CA ASP A 275 -22.61 8.92 -15.79
C ASP A 275 -21.80 9.70 -14.76
N ASP A 276 -22.01 9.42 -13.46
CA ASP A 276 -21.38 10.10 -12.34
C ASP A 276 -20.91 9.10 -11.28
N PHE A 277 -19.84 9.46 -10.58
CA PHE A 277 -19.33 8.67 -9.44
C PHE A 277 -20.29 8.73 -8.25
N GLN A 278 -20.58 7.58 -7.66
CA GLN A 278 -21.32 7.52 -6.39
C GLN A 278 -20.40 8.01 -5.24
N ARG A 279 -20.60 9.23 -4.79
CA ARG A 279 -19.95 9.71 -3.56
C ARG A 279 -20.60 9.08 -2.35
N VAL A 280 -19.79 8.69 -1.38
CA VAL A 280 -20.18 8.07 -0.11
C VAL A 280 -19.56 8.83 1.05
N GLY A 281 -19.96 8.54 2.29
CA GLY A 281 -19.38 9.21 3.46
C GLY A 281 -17.89 8.93 3.62
N PHE A 282 -17.17 9.88 4.21
CA PHE A 282 -15.73 9.78 4.46
C PHE A 282 -15.37 8.46 5.19
N ASN A 283 -16.18 8.06 6.16
CA ASN A 283 -15.98 6.87 6.97
C ASN A 283 -16.75 5.64 6.44
N ASP A 284 -17.35 5.72 5.25
CA ASP A 284 -17.96 4.56 4.61
C ASP A 284 -16.87 3.60 4.08
N PRO A 285 -17.12 2.28 4.08
CA PRO A 285 -16.16 1.30 3.62
C PRO A 285 -15.74 1.49 2.15
N LEU A 286 -14.44 1.43 1.87
CA LEU A 286 -13.85 1.36 0.52
C LEU A 286 -13.53 -0.07 0.14
N TYR A 287 -12.75 -0.76 1.00
CA TYR A 287 -12.37 -2.14 0.79
C TYR A 287 -12.09 -2.88 2.09
N ILE A 288 -12.06 -4.19 1.99
CA ILE A 288 -11.74 -5.10 3.08
C ILE A 288 -10.46 -5.84 2.74
N LEU A 289 -9.47 -5.74 3.64
CA LEU A 289 -8.23 -6.48 3.57
C LEU A 289 -8.15 -7.48 4.72
N TYR A 290 -7.21 -8.39 4.61
CA TYR A 290 -7.07 -9.50 5.55
C TYR A 290 -5.69 -9.51 6.17
N SER A 291 -5.63 -9.70 7.48
CA SER A 291 -4.39 -10.02 8.19
C SER A 291 -4.50 -11.40 8.85
N SER A 292 -3.36 -12.09 8.95
CA SER A 292 -3.31 -13.36 9.68
C SER A 292 -3.65 -13.11 11.15
N GLY A 293 -4.72 -13.78 11.65
CA GLY A 293 -4.98 -13.84 13.08
C GLY A 293 -4.07 -14.86 13.75
N THR A 294 -3.72 -14.64 15.00
CA THR A 294 -2.92 -15.61 15.80
C THR A 294 -3.69 -16.89 16.09
N THR A 295 -5.02 -16.87 15.99
CA THR A 295 -5.91 -18.00 16.30
C THR A 295 -7.15 -17.97 15.42
N GLY A 296 -7.16 -18.66 14.27
CA GLY A 296 -8.38 -18.88 13.50
C GLY A 296 -8.44 -18.16 12.14
N ALA A 297 -9.66 -17.79 11.70
CA ALA A 297 -9.89 -17.13 10.44
C ALA A 297 -9.22 -15.74 10.38
N PRO A 298 -8.78 -15.29 9.18
CA PRO A 298 -8.16 -13.97 9.01
C PRO A 298 -9.08 -12.85 9.50
N LYS A 299 -8.49 -11.82 10.12
CA LYS A 299 -9.22 -10.59 10.45
C LYS A 299 -9.65 -9.91 9.14
N CYS A 300 -10.90 -9.50 9.05
CA CYS A 300 -11.43 -8.72 7.93
C CYS A 300 -11.43 -7.24 8.30
N ILE A 301 -10.40 -6.53 7.87
CA ILE A 301 -10.15 -5.12 8.23
C ILE A 301 -10.82 -4.22 7.20
N VAL A 302 -11.75 -3.39 7.65
CA VAL A 302 -12.52 -2.48 6.79
C VAL A 302 -11.88 -1.10 6.80
N HIS A 303 -11.45 -0.64 5.63
CA HIS A 303 -10.84 0.68 5.44
C HIS A 303 -11.84 1.66 4.81
N GLY A 304 -11.87 2.89 5.36
CA GLY A 304 -12.77 3.94 4.93
C GLY A 304 -12.26 4.72 3.72
N VAL A 305 -13.22 5.19 2.90
CA VAL A 305 -12.93 5.92 1.64
C VAL A 305 -12.04 7.14 1.87
N GLY A 306 -12.42 8.00 2.80
CA GLY A 306 -11.69 9.25 3.03
C GLY A 306 -10.35 9.04 3.74
N GLY A 307 -10.31 8.12 4.70
CA GLY A 307 -9.08 7.79 5.43
C GLY A 307 -7.99 7.28 4.50
N VAL A 308 -8.32 6.36 3.61
CA VAL A 308 -7.41 5.86 2.58
C VAL A 308 -6.96 6.97 1.64
N THR A 309 -7.91 7.77 1.12
CA THR A 309 -7.60 8.86 0.17
C THR A 309 -6.60 9.84 0.77
N LEU A 310 -6.84 10.35 1.97
CA LEU A 310 -5.94 11.31 2.61
C LEU A 310 -4.60 10.70 2.99
N GLN A 311 -4.62 9.50 3.57
CA GLN A 311 -3.41 8.86 4.07
C GLN A 311 -2.45 8.50 2.94
N HIS A 312 -2.95 7.86 1.87
CA HIS A 312 -2.11 7.49 0.73
C HIS A 312 -1.59 8.73 -0.01
N ALA A 313 -2.44 9.75 -0.22
CA ALA A 313 -2.00 11.00 -0.84
C ALA A 313 -0.88 11.67 -0.02
N LYS A 314 -1.02 11.71 1.31
CA LYS A 314 -0.02 12.27 2.22
C LYS A 314 1.32 11.52 2.13
N GLU A 315 1.28 10.20 2.11
CA GLU A 315 2.49 9.39 2.01
C GLU A 315 3.16 9.50 0.64
N LEU A 316 2.38 9.42 -0.43
CA LEU A 316 2.89 9.54 -1.79
C LEU A 316 3.53 10.92 -2.03
N ARG A 317 2.84 12.00 -1.66
CA ARG A 317 3.32 13.35 -1.93
C ARG A 317 4.35 13.86 -0.92
N LEU A 318 4.07 13.77 0.38
CA LEU A 318 4.91 14.41 1.39
C LEU A 318 6.10 13.56 1.83
N HIS A 319 5.98 12.23 1.79
CA HIS A 319 7.03 11.31 2.24
C HIS A 319 7.81 10.67 1.10
N SER A 320 7.14 10.42 -0.02
CA SER A 320 7.75 9.78 -1.19
C SER A 320 8.01 10.76 -2.34
N ASP A 321 7.62 12.03 -2.20
CA ASP A 321 7.83 13.07 -3.22
C ASP A 321 7.35 12.66 -4.62
N VAL A 322 6.25 11.89 -4.68
CA VAL A 322 5.65 11.41 -5.93
C VAL A 322 4.87 12.52 -6.59
N THR A 323 5.11 12.72 -7.87
CA THR A 323 4.45 13.71 -8.74
C THR A 323 3.89 13.05 -9.99
N GLY A 324 3.14 13.79 -10.80
CA GLY A 324 2.62 13.31 -12.08
C GLY A 324 3.68 12.98 -13.14
N GLU A 325 4.92 13.40 -12.94
CA GLU A 325 6.07 13.14 -13.84
C GLU A 325 6.81 11.83 -13.51
N ASP A 326 6.45 11.21 -12.40
CA ASP A 326 7.08 9.98 -11.92
C ASP A 326 6.47 8.72 -12.53
N ARG A 327 7.10 7.57 -12.23
CA ARG A 327 6.60 6.23 -12.50
C ARG A 327 6.77 5.37 -11.27
N LEU A 328 5.64 4.97 -10.71
CA LEU A 328 5.57 4.25 -9.44
C LEU A 328 5.43 2.75 -9.68
N PHE A 329 6.31 2.00 -9.08
CA PHE A 329 6.29 0.54 -9.05
C PHE A 329 6.43 0.04 -7.62
N PHE A 330 5.65 -0.98 -7.27
CA PHE A 330 5.88 -1.81 -6.09
C PHE A 330 5.67 -3.27 -6.45
N PHE A 331 6.67 -4.13 -6.20
CA PHE A 331 6.50 -5.57 -6.40
C PHE A 331 5.56 -6.13 -5.35
N THR A 332 4.37 -6.51 -5.75
CA THR A 332 3.27 -6.90 -4.87
C THR A 332 2.28 -7.82 -5.59
N THR A 333 1.38 -8.42 -4.83
CA THR A 333 0.18 -9.09 -5.34
C THR A 333 -1.07 -8.34 -4.90
N CYS A 334 -2.21 -8.65 -5.52
CA CYS A 334 -3.50 -8.04 -5.15
C CYS A 334 -4.00 -8.41 -3.74
N GLY A 335 -3.35 -9.35 -3.07
CA GLY A 335 -3.66 -9.75 -1.69
C GLY A 335 -2.84 -9.01 -0.63
N TRP A 336 -1.92 -8.15 -1.00
CA TRP A 336 -1.06 -7.38 -0.09
C TRP A 336 -1.38 -5.89 -0.17
N MET A 337 -1.45 -5.21 0.98
CA MET A 337 -1.85 -3.80 1.07
C MET A 337 -0.97 -2.84 0.26
N MET A 338 0.28 -3.21 -0.06
CA MET A 338 1.14 -2.38 -0.91
C MET A 338 0.63 -2.25 -2.34
N TRP A 339 -0.19 -3.20 -2.83
CA TRP A 339 -0.91 -3.05 -4.07
C TRP A 339 -1.92 -1.90 -4.01
N ASN A 340 -2.72 -1.83 -2.95
CA ASN A 340 -3.69 -0.75 -2.74
C ASN A 340 -2.99 0.61 -2.63
N TRP A 341 -1.87 0.65 -1.91
CA TRP A 341 -1.05 1.86 -1.78
C TRP A 341 -0.47 2.32 -3.13
N MET A 342 0.11 1.41 -3.91
CA MET A 342 0.66 1.72 -5.23
C MET A 342 -0.42 2.23 -6.19
N VAL A 343 -1.59 1.59 -6.23
CA VAL A 343 -2.71 2.02 -7.10
C VAL A 343 -3.13 3.45 -6.79
N SER A 344 -3.05 3.87 -5.53
CA SER A 344 -3.34 5.25 -5.11
C SER A 344 -2.42 6.30 -5.75
N GLY A 345 -1.30 5.90 -6.38
CA GLY A 345 -0.47 6.78 -7.21
C GLY A 345 -1.24 7.49 -8.33
N LEU A 346 -2.29 6.85 -8.83
CA LEU A 346 -3.15 7.43 -9.88
C LEU A 346 -3.78 8.77 -9.46
N MET A 347 -4.11 8.96 -8.16
CA MET A 347 -4.69 10.24 -7.69
C MET A 347 -3.71 11.41 -7.74
N VAL A 348 -2.41 11.12 -7.72
CA VAL A 348 -1.35 12.12 -7.88
C VAL A 348 -1.07 12.40 -9.36
N GLY A 349 -1.67 11.61 -10.24
CA GLY A 349 -1.43 11.66 -11.68
C GLY A 349 -0.19 10.87 -12.11
N THR A 350 0.32 10.01 -11.25
CA THR A 350 1.50 9.18 -11.53
C THR A 350 1.09 7.90 -12.24
N PRO A 351 1.72 7.57 -13.38
CA PRO A 351 1.60 6.23 -13.96
C PRO A 351 2.09 5.16 -13.00
N ILE A 352 1.32 4.09 -12.87
CA ILE A 352 1.72 2.90 -12.10
C ILE A 352 2.22 1.80 -13.02
N VAL A 353 3.24 1.07 -12.56
CA VAL A 353 3.80 -0.09 -13.27
C VAL A 353 3.40 -1.34 -12.52
N LEU A 354 2.76 -2.30 -13.20
CA LEU A 354 2.35 -3.57 -12.65
C LEU A 354 3.29 -4.67 -13.16
N TYR A 355 3.52 -5.68 -12.33
CA TYR A 355 4.21 -6.89 -12.72
C TYR A 355 3.50 -8.12 -12.17
N GLU A 356 3.17 -9.07 -13.06
CA GLU A 356 2.61 -10.37 -12.71
C GLU A 356 3.61 -11.48 -13.04
N GLY A 357 3.99 -12.27 -12.05
CA GLY A 357 4.91 -13.39 -12.19
C GLY A 357 6.03 -13.44 -11.14
N ASN A 358 6.94 -14.39 -11.32
CA ASN A 358 8.10 -14.53 -10.46
C ASN A 358 9.15 -13.45 -10.76
N PRO A 359 9.63 -12.70 -9.75
CA PRO A 359 10.59 -11.60 -9.95
C PRO A 359 11.99 -12.09 -10.36
N PHE A 360 12.26 -13.40 -10.25
CA PHE A 360 13.53 -14.04 -10.64
C PHE A 360 13.38 -14.93 -11.89
N HIS A 361 12.30 -14.81 -12.65
CA HIS A 361 12.12 -15.57 -13.89
C HIS A 361 12.22 -14.65 -15.11
N PRO A 362 13.10 -14.97 -16.10
CA PRO A 362 14.03 -16.12 -16.18
C PRO A 362 15.29 -15.99 -15.32
N GLY A 363 15.58 -14.83 -14.75
CA GLY A 363 16.75 -14.57 -13.94
C GLY A 363 16.57 -13.36 -13.00
N PRO A 364 17.60 -13.06 -12.18
CA PRO A 364 17.56 -11.95 -11.21
C PRO A 364 17.48 -10.56 -11.85
N GLU A 365 17.74 -10.45 -13.15
CA GLU A 365 17.69 -9.21 -13.93
C GLU A 365 16.27 -8.72 -14.24
N ARG A 366 15.23 -9.56 -14.04
CA ARG A 366 13.89 -9.35 -14.58
C ARG A 366 13.27 -8.01 -14.18
N LEU A 367 13.20 -7.70 -12.90
CA LEU A 367 12.59 -6.43 -12.44
C LEU A 367 13.47 -5.22 -12.77
N TRP A 368 14.78 -5.38 -12.75
CA TRP A 368 15.73 -4.31 -13.11
C TRP A 368 15.67 -3.96 -14.59
N GLN A 369 15.48 -4.97 -15.44
CA GLN A 369 15.25 -4.75 -16.87
C GLN A 369 13.96 -3.96 -17.12
N MET A 370 12.88 -4.32 -16.43
CA MET A 370 11.62 -3.59 -16.50
C MET A 370 11.79 -2.16 -15.97
N ALA A 371 12.51 -1.97 -14.86
CA ALA A 371 12.77 -0.65 -14.29
C ALA A 371 13.51 0.27 -15.27
N ALA A 372 14.52 -0.25 -15.95
CA ALA A 372 15.24 0.49 -16.97
C ALA A 372 14.39 0.78 -18.22
N GLN A 373 13.61 -0.22 -18.68
CA GLN A 373 12.77 -0.10 -19.86
C GLN A 373 11.66 0.94 -19.69
N ASP A 374 11.00 0.95 -18.54
CA ASP A 374 9.88 1.87 -18.25
C ASP A 374 10.36 3.19 -17.64
N GLY A 375 11.65 3.31 -17.28
CA GLY A 375 12.15 4.50 -16.60
C GLY A 375 11.49 4.71 -15.25
N ILE A 376 11.40 3.64 -14.44
CA ILE A 376 10.78 3.68 -13.12
C ILE A 376 11.58 4.63 -12.21
N THR A 377 10.89 5.61 -11.63
CA THR A 377 11.49 6.60 -10.72
C THR A 377 11.38 6.19 -9.25
N HIS A 378 10.30 5.49 -8.89
CA HIS A 378 10.03 4.99 -7.55
C HIS A 378 9.87 3.47 -7.60
N PHE A 379 10.81 2.76 -6.99
CA PHE A 379 10.91 1.31 -7.07
C PHE A 379 10.74 0.69 -5.68
N GLY A 380 9.64 -0.01 -5.47
CA GLY A 380 9.31 -0.65 -4.20
C GLY A 380 9.43 -2.17 -4.26
N VAL A 381 10.06 -2.76 -3.24
CA VAL A 381 10.22 -4.20 -3.09
C VAL A 381 10.25 -4.60 -1.61
N SER A 382 10.17 -5.90 -1.32
CA SER A 382 10.42 -6.39 0.03
C SER A 382 11.91 -6.44 0.35
N ALA A 383 12.27 -6.36 1.64
CA ALA A 383 13.66 -6.57 2.10
C ALA A 383 14.19 -7.94 1.67
N LYS A 384 13.35 -8.97 1.71
CA LYS A 384 13.71 -10.32 1.23
C LYS A 384 14.10 -10.37 -0.25
N TYR A 385 13.47 -9.54 -1.09
CA TYR A 385 13.85 -9.45 -2.50
C TYR A 385 15.27 -8.89 -2.66
N ILE A 386 15.64 -7.86 -1.92
CA ILE A 386 16.99 -7.28 -1.95
C ILE A 386 18.03 -8.32 -1.49
N ASP A 387 17.75 -9.03 -0.41
CA ASP A 387 18.62 -10.11 0.07
C ASP A 387 18.76 -11.22 -0.97
N ALA A 388 17.69 -11.58 -1.67
CA ALA A 388 17.74 -12.58 -2.73
C ALA A 388 18.57 -12.13 -3.92
N VAL A 389 18.47 -10.86 -4.34
CA VAL A 389 19.33 -10.27 -5.41
C VAL A 389 20.80 -10.31 -4.99
N ARG A 390 21.10 -9.89 -3.76
CA ARG A 390 22.45 -9.91 -3.18
C ARG A 390 23.03 -11.34 -3.13
N ASN A 391 22.24 -12.29 -2.66
CA ASN A 391 22.63 -13.70 -2.57
C ASN A 391 22.83 -14.36 -3.95
N ALA A 392 22.09 -13.91 -4.97
CA ALA A 392 22.29 -14.33 -6.35
C ALA A 392 23.56 -13.75 -6.98
N GLY A 393 24.26 -12.84 -6.30
CA GLY A 393 25.44 -12.16 -6.83
C GLY A 393 25.14 -11.24 -8.02
N TYR A 394 23.89 -10.81 -8.19
CA TYR A 394 23.52 -9.91 -9.27
C TYR A 394 23.75 -8.46 -8.85
N LEU A 395 24.42 -7.69 -9.71
CA LEU A 395 24.81 -6.30 -9.49
C LEU A 395 24.05 -5.40 -10.47
N PRO A 396 22.87 -4.90 -10.14
CA PRO A 396 21.98 -4.19 -11.09
C PRO A 396 22.65 -3.03 -11.82
N ARG A 397 23.41 -2.21 -11.11
CA ARG A 397 24.11 -1.03 -11.65
C ARG A 397 25.08 -1.36 -12.78
N GLN A 398 25.68 -2.55 -12.78
CA GLN A 398 26.64 -2.96 -13.80
C GLN A 398 25.97 -3.41 -15.10
N HIS A 399 24.67 -3.72 -15.05
CA HIS A 399 23.95 -4.36 -16.15
C HIS A 399 22.79 -3.53 -16.69
N LYS A 400 22.29 -2.55 -15.95
CA LYS A 400 21.12 -1.76 -16.32
C LYS A 400 21.34 -0.27 -16.08
N ASP A 401 20.73 0.55 -16.94
CA ASP A 401 20.62 1.98 -16.71
C ASP A 401 19.46 2.25 -15.75
N LEU A 402 19.78 2.57 -14.52
CA LEU A 402 18.83 2.89 -13.45
C LEU A 402 18.88 4.38 -13.06
N SER A 403 19.42 5.24 -13.94
CA SER A 403 19.57 6.69 -13.67
C SER A 403 18.26 7.43 -13.46
N ALA A 404 17.14 6.91 -13.99
CA ALA A 404 15.81 7.45 -13.73
C ALA A 404 15.31 7.21 -12.30
N MET A 405 15.86 6.18 -11.62
CA MET A 405 15.42 5.79 -10.28
C MET A 405 15.95 6.78 -9.24
N ARG A 406 15.07 7.55 -8.66
CA ARG A 406 15.38 8.55 -7.62
C ARG A 406 14.93 8.14 -6.21
N MET A 407 14.11 7.10 -6.09
CA MET A 407 13.68 6.54 -4.82
C MET A 407 13.58 5.03 -4.88
N MET A 408 14.03 4.38 -3.82
CA MET A 408 13.78 2.97 -3.59
C MET A 408 13.07 2.79 -2.25
N MET A 409 12.03 1.94 -2.23
CA MET A 409 11.24 1.66 -1.03
C MET A 409 11.37 0.19 -0.64
N SER A 410 11.43 -0.08 0.65
CA SER A 410 11.50 -1.45 1.17
C SER A 410 10.63 -1.64 2.40
N THR A 411 9.86 -2.75 2.43
CA THR A 411 8.99 -3.12 3.56
C THR A 411 8.78 -4.64 3.62
N GLY A 412 7.91 -5.08 4.55
CA GLY A 412 7.55 -6.48 4.77
C GLY A 412 8.44 -7.22 5.78
N SER A 413 9.63 -6.71 6.02
CA SER A 413 10.55 -7.07 7.12
C SER A 413 11.59 -5.96 7.27
N PRO A 414 12.30 -5.87 8.41
CA PRO A 414 13.40 -4.92 8.56
C PRO A 414 14.45 -5.09 7.48
N LEU A 415 14.91 -3.97 6.91
CA LEU A 415 16.02 -3.95 5.96
C LEU A 415 17.33 -3.85 6.74
N SER A 416 18.26 -4.79 6.52
CA SER A 416 19.54 -4.80 7.25
C SER A 416 20.45 -3.67 6.80
N ALA A 417 21.37 -3.23 7.67
CA ALA A 417 22.34 -2.19 7.36
C ALA A 417 23.22 -2.54 6.15
N GLU A 418 23.57 -3.82 5.97
CA GLU A 418 24.31 -4.32 4.80
C GLU A 418 23.49 -4.24 3.51
N ALA A 419 22.16 -4.42 3.62
CA ALA A 419 21.29 -4.26 2.46
C ALA A 419 21.19 -2.78 2.04
N PHE A 420 21.23 -1.84 2.99
CA PHE A 420 21.38 -0.41 2.70
C PHE A 420 22.67 -0.14 1.92
N GLU A 421 23.84 -0.63 2.38
CA GLU A 421 25.10 -0.48 1.65
C GLU A 421 25.00 -1.05 0.24
N PHE A 422 24.50 -2.28 0.10
CA PHE A 422 24.35 -2.93 -1.20
C PHE A 422 23.54 -2.07 -2.19
N ILE A 423 22.47 -1.43 -1.71
CA ILE A 423 21.63 -0.57 -2.56
C ILE A 423 22.44 0.62 -3.09
N TYR A 424 23.20 1.30 -2.22
CA TYR A 424 24.01 2.45 -2.63
C TYR A 424 25.23 2.08 -3.48
N ASP A 425 25.86 0.94 -3.20
CA ASP A 425 27.04 0.48 -3.92
C ASP A 425 26.69 -0.14 -5.27
N GLU A 426 25.61 -0.94 -5.34
CA GLU A 426 25.38 -1.85 -6.47
C GLU A 426 24.09 -1.58 -7.24
N ILE A 427 23.24 -0.66 -6.78
CA ILE A 427 22.01 -0.28 -7.48
C ILE A 427 22.11 1.17 -7.96
N ASN A 428 22.06 2.15 -7.07
CA ASN A 428 22.19 3.56 -7.41
C ASN A 428 22.65 4.37 -6.18
N ALA A 429 23.79 5.06 -6.30
CA ALA A 429 24.37 5.86 -5.23
C ALA A 429 23.62 7.19 -4.97
N ASP A 430 22.79 7.63 -5.91
CA ASP A 430 22.12 8.94 -5.88
C ASP A 430 20.60 8.80 -5.83
N LEU A 431 20.09 7.95 -4.93
CA LEU A 431 18.68 7.80 -4.68
C LEU A 431 18.35 7.95 -3.19
N GLN A 432 17.13 8.33 -2.89
CA GLN A 432 16.59 8.24 -1.54
C GLN A 432 16.15 6.81 -1.26
N LEU A 433 16.73 6.17 -0.25
CA LEU A 433 16.26 4.86 0.23
C LEU A 433 15.27 5.04 1.38
N CYS A 434 14.03 4.60 1.17
CA CYS A 434 12.97 4.61 2.16
C CYS A 434 12.69 3.19 2.63
N SER A 435 13.27 2.76 3.75
CA SER A 435 12.70 1.66 4.51
C SER A 435 11.42 2.16 5.19
N ILE A 436 10.34 1.37 5.13
CA ILE A 436 9.04 1.78 5.66
C ILE A 436 8.45 0.66 6.52
N SER A 437 7.75 1.02 7.59
CA SER A 437 7.03 0.08 8.45
C SER A 437 5.65 0.58 8.82
N GLY A 438 4.70 -0.33 8.72
CA GLY A 438 3.30 -0.13 9.00
C GLY A 438 2.56 -1.44 8.85
N GLY A 439 1.35 -1.44 8.31
CA GLY A 439 0.62 -2.69 8.14
C GLY A 439 -0.70 -2.56 7.42
N THR A 440 -1.25 -3.73 7.10
CA THR A 440 -2.60 -3.87 6.59
C THR A 440 -3.62 -3.22 7.53
N ASP A 441 -3.34 -3.27 8.84
CA ASP A 441 -4.19 -2.76 9.91
C ASP A 441 -4.50 -1.27 9.76
N LEU A 442 -3.55 -0.46 9.34
CA LEU A 442 -3.74 0.97 9.10
C LEU A 442 -3.74 1.32 7.60
N ILE A 443 -3.58 0.34 6.72
CA ILE A 443 -3.44 0.51 5.24
C ILE A 443 -2.33 1.49 4.85
N SER A 444 -1.31 1.61 5.68
CA SER A 444 -0.39 2.72 5.68
C SER A 444 0.90 2.37 6.42
N CYS A 445 1.76 3.39 6.61
CA CYS A 445 2.99 3.32 7.37
C CYS A 445 2.94 4.26 8.58
N PHE A 446 3.41 3.79 9.73
CA PHE A 446 3.67 4.65 10.89
C PHE A 446 5.01 5.39 10.76
N VAL A 447 5.98 4.72 10.15
CA VAL A 447 7.34 5.22 9.99
C VAL A 447 7.80 4.98 8.55
N LEU A 448 8.39 5.99 7.93
CA LEU A 448 8.68 5.99 6.51
C LEU A 448 9.73 7.04 6.12
N GLY A 449 9.87 7.31 4.82
CA GLY A 449 10.85 8.24 4.27
C GLY A 449 10.52 9.72 4.48
N SER A 450 11.53 10.56 4.24
CA SER A 450 11.39 12.00 4.06
C SER A 450 12.38 12.49 3.00
N PRO A 451 11.92 13.18 1.96
CA PRO A 451 12.80 13.63 0.87
C PRO A 451 13.74 14.77 1.28
N THR A 452 13.54 15.34 2.47
CA THR A 452 14.36 16.45 3.00
C THR A 452 15.32 16.01 4.11
N GLN A 453 15.38 14.71 4.43
CA GLN A 453 16.23 14.19 5.49
C GLN A 453 17.28 13.20 4.97
N PRO A 454 18.42 13.08 5.66
CA PRO A 454 19.45 12.11 5.30
C PRO A 454 19.00 10.68 5.55
N VAL A 455 19.61 9.73 4.83
CA VAL A 455 19.46 8.29 5.03
C VAL A 455 20.65 7.75 5.80
N HIS A 456 20.37 7.07 6.91
CA HIS A 456 21.35 6.35 7.73
C HIS A 456 21.13 4.85 7.64
N ALA A 457 22.18 4.09 7.53
CA ALA A 457 22.13 2.64 7.39
C ALA A 457 21.33 1.98 8.53
N GLY A 458 20.35 1.15 8.18
CA GLY A 458 19.51 0.42 9.13
C GLY A 458 18.46 1.27 9.87
N GLU A 459 18.28 2.55 9.49
CA GLU A 459 17.27 3.43 10.10
C GLU A 459 16.19 3.83 9.09
N ILE A 460 14.93 3.83 9.52
CA ILE A 460 13.84 4.49 8.82
C ILE A 460 13.92 5.98 9.12
N GLN A 461 13.81 6.83 8.11
CA GLN A 461 14.15 8.25 8.22
C GLN A 461 13.30 9.02 9.26
N THR A 462 11.98 8.73 9.36
CA THR A 462 11.09 9.55 10.18
C THR A 462 9.76 8.87 10.52
N ARG A 463 9.04 9.52 11.43
CA ARG A 463 7.64 9.24 11.77
C ARG A 463 6.70 9.90 10.75
N GLY A 464 5.53 9.30 10.51
CA GLY A 464 4.53 9.81 9.58
C GLY A 464 3.92 11.14 10.01
N LEU A 465 3.83 12.11 9.09
CA LEU A 465 3.13 13.37 9.33
C LEU A 465 1.66 13.11 9.66
N GLY A 466 1.11 13.84 10.62
CA GLY A 466 -0.26 13.69 11.08
C GLY A 466 -0.53 12.46 11.95
N MET A 467 0.53 11.72 12.32
CA MET A 467 0.46 10.51 13.15
C MET A 467 1.35 10.65 14.39
N ALA A 468 0.73 10.56 15.57
CA ALA A 468 1.41 10.71 16.85
C ALA A 468 2.16 9.43 17.24
N VAL A 469 3.12 9.02 16.41
CA VAL A 469 3.92 7.82 16.62
C VAL A 469 5.00 8.05 17.67
N ASP A 470 5.13 7.11 18.59
CA ASP A 470 6.21 7.11 19.60
C ASP A 470 6.59 5.68 20.00
N ILE A 471 7.71 5.54 20.70
CA ILE A 471 8.18 4.29 21.26
C ILE A 471 7.95 4.34 22.76
N LEU A 472 7.20 3.37 23.28
CA LEU A 472 6.82 3.32 24.69
C LEU A 472 7.50 2.16 25.42
N ASP A 473 7.82 2.39 26.69
CA ASP A 473 8.24 1.33 27.61
C ASP A 473 7.04 0.51 28.11
N GLU A 474 7.29 -0.45 29.01
CA GLU A 474 6.25 -1.32 29.60
C GLU A 474 5.22 -0.54 30.44
N ASP A 475 5.60 0.63 30.97
CA ASP A 475 4.74 1.53 31.75
C ASP A 475 3.98 2.55 30.86
N GLY A 476 4.14 2.45 29.53
CA GLY A 476 3.49 3.36 28.57
C GLY A 476 4.11 4.76 28.50
N GLN A 477 5.37 4.91 28.93
CA GLN A 477 6.09 6.19 28.87
C GLN A 477 6.97 6.25 27.61
N PRO A 478 7.02 7.42 26.92
CA PRO A 478 7.88 7.60 25.75
C PRO A 478 9.37 7.45 26.11
N ILE A 479 10.10 6.69 25.31
CA ILE A 479 11.54 6.46 25.45
C ILE A 479 12.29 6.75 24.16
N THR A 480 13.56 7.11 24.27
CA THR A 480 14.44 7.39 23.14
C THR A 480 15.81 6.74 23.37
N GLY A 481 16.34 6.08 22.35
CA GLY A 481 17.62 5.38 22.39
C GLY A 481 17.55 3.97 22.96
N GLU A 482 16.40 3.55 23.43
CA GLU A 482 16.13 2.22 23.95
C GLU A 482 15.03 1.53 23.15
N GLN A 483 14.99 0.21 23.22
CA GLN A 483 13.95 -0.60 22.55
C GLN A 483 12.65 -0.56 23.36
N GLY A 484 11.54 -0.31 22.68
CA GLY A 484 10.20 -0.33 23.23
C GLY A 484 9.15 -0.70 22.20
N GLU A 485 7.90 -0.54 22.56
CA GLU A 485 6.74 -0.84 21.72
C GLU A 485 6.42 0.33 20.79
N LEU A 486 6.24 0.06 19.50
CA LEU A 486 5.78 1.07 18.52
C LEU A 486 4.29 1.35 18.73
N CYS A 487 3.98 2.58 19.08
CA CYS A 487 2.61 3.01 19.39
C CYS A 487 2.20 4.26 18.61
N CYS A 488 0.88 4.48 18.50
CA CYS A 488 0.31 5.73 18.04
C CYS A 488 -0.63 6.30 19.12
N LEU A 489 -0.35 7.54 19.54
CA LEU A 489 -0.93 8.14 20.75
C LEU A 489 -2.19 8.96 20.47
N LYS A 490 -2.48 9.27 19.21
CA LYS A 490 -3.65 10.06 18.79
C LYS A 490 -4.35 9.41 17.60
N PRO A 491 -5.65 9.65 17.43
CA PRO A 491 -6.39 9.16 16.26
C PRO A 491 -5.81 9.69 14.94
N PHE A 492 -5.96 8.90 13.89
CA PHE A 492 -5.56 9.25 12.53
C PHE A 492 -6.63 8.79 11.52
N PRO A 493 -6.75 9.42 10.35
CA PRO A 493 -7.88 9.19 9.43
C PRO A 493 -7.99 7.77 8.87
N SER A 494 -6.87 7.05 8.74
CA SER A 494 -6.85 5.69 8.17
C SER A 494 -6.96 4.58 9.21
N MET A 495 -7.33 4.89 10.44
CA MET A 495 -7.75 3.84 11.39
C MET A 495 -8.87 3.01 10.74
N PRO A 496 -8.86 1.67 10.90
CA PRO A 496 -9.95 0.85 10.41
C PRO A 496 -11.31 1.38 10.87
N VAL A 497 -12.27 1.41 9.98
CA VAL A 497 -13.65 1.80 10.32
C VAL A 497 -14.26 0.80 11.29
N LYS A 498 -13.94 -0.49 11.08
CA LYS A 498 -14.34 -1.63 11.90
C LYS A 498 -13.63 -2.90 11.44
N PHE A 499 -13.76 -3.98 12.18
CA PHE A 499 -13.61 -5.32 11.63
C PHE A 499 -14.97 -5.82 11.13
N TRP A 500 -14.96 -6.55 10.02
CA TRP A 500 -16.18 -7.18 9.51
C TRP A 500 -16.59 -8.32 10.47
N ASN A 501 -17.89 -8.43 10.77
CA ASN A 501 -18.42 -9.41 11.71
C ASN A 501 -17.79 -9.34 13.13
N ASP A 502 -17.59 -8.13 13.64
CA ASP A 502 -17.11 -7.86 15.00
C ASP A 502 -18.12 -7.03 15.80
N PRO A 503 -19.18 -7.65 16.35
CA PRO A 503 -20.19 -6.94 17.13
C PRO A 503 -19.60 -6.23 18.35
N GLY A 504 -19.84 -4.93 18.46
CA GLY A 504 -19.33 -4.10 19.58
C GLY A 504 -17.82 -3.85 19.53
N ASP A 505 -17.15 -4.08 18.40
CA ASP A 505 -15.73 -3.84 18.16
C ASP A 505 -14.80 -4.60 19.14
N ALA A 506 -15.24 -5.76 19.62
CA ALA A 506 -14.50 -6.52 20.65
C ALA A 506 -13.14 -6.98 20.14
N LYS A 507 -13.08 -7.56 18.93
CA LYS A 507 -11.82 -8.02 18.33
C LYS A 507 -10.93 -6.84 17.94
N TYR A 508 -11.53 -5.75 17.46
CA TYR A 508 -10.82 -4.52 17.11
C TYR A 508 -10.13 -3.92 18.33
N ARG A 509 -10.85 -3.79 19.46
CA ARG A 509 -10.30 -3.28 20.71
C ARG A 509 -9.20 -4.20 21.25
N ALA A 510 -9.42 -5.50 21.27
CA ALA A 510 -8.42 -6.46 21.70
C ALA A 510 -7.15 -6.43 20.85
N ALA A 511 -7.26 -6.19 19.54
CA ALA A 511 -6.11 -6.17 18.65
C ALA A 511 -5.14 -5.01 18.90
N TYR A 512 -5.64 -3.82 19.31
CA TYR A 512 -4.81 -2.61 19.33
C TYR A 512 -4.83 -1.84 20.64
N PHE A 513 -5.84 -2.02 21.52
CA PHE A 513 -6.08 -1.17 22.69
C PHE A 513 -6.15 -1.92 24.03
N GLU A 514 -5.99 -3.25 24.02
CA GLU A 514 -6.04 -4.04 25.24
C GLU A 514 -4.80 -3.84 26.14
N HIS A 515 -3.65 -3.56 25.53
CA HIS A 515 -2.39 -3.41 26.23
C HIS A 515 -2.24 -2.02 26.89
N PHE A 516 -2.55 -0.96 26.14
CA PHE A 516 -2.55 0.43 26.60
C PHE A 516 -3.92 1.05 26.31
N ASP A 517 -4.62 1.53 27.33
CA ASP A 517 -5.94 2.14 27.16
C ASP A 517 -5.85 3.44 26.34
N GLY A 518 -6.64 3.50 25.25
CA GLY A 518 -6.66 4.67 24.38
C GLY A 518 -5.41 4.90 23.54
N ILE A 519 -4.47 3.97 23.48
CA ILE A 519 -3.24 4.03 22.69
C ILE A 519 -3.20 2.84 21.72
N TRP A 520 -2.96 3.13 20.44
CA TRP A 520 -2.77 2.07 19.45
C TRP A 520 -1.40 1.41 19.63
N ARG A 521 -1.40 0.13 20.02
CA ARG A 521 -0.21 -0.71 20.01
C ARG A 521 -0.09 -1.40 18.66
N HIS A 522 1.06 -1.23 17.97
CA HIS A 522 1.23 -1.81 16.63
C HIS A 522 1.71 -3.26 16.64
N GLY A 523 2.42 -3.65 17.69
CA GLY A 523 2.99 -5.00 17.81
C GLY A 523 4.37 -5.14 17.16
N ASP A 524 5.13 -4.05 17.11
CA ASP A 524 6.51 -4.00 16.64
C ASP A 524 7.44 -3.50 17.75
N TRP A 525 8.57 -4.18 17.96
CA TRP A 525 9.70 -3.68 18.72
C TRP A 525 10.47 -2.67 17.91
N ALA A 526 10.67 -1.48 18.45
CA ALA A 526 11.38 -0.40 17.76
C ALA A 526 12.22 0.45 18.70
N THR A 527 13.17 1.19 18.14
CA THR A 527 13.96 2.22 18.84
C THR A 527 13.84 3.55 18.11
N LEU A 528 13.43 4.60 18.79
CA LEU A 528 13.54 5.98 18.31
C LEU A 528 14.98 6.47 18.58
N THR A 529 15.71 6.80 17.51
CA THR A 529 17.09 7.31 17.65
C THR A 529 17.12 8.77 18.06
N GLN A 530 18.26 9.26 18.57
CA GLN A 530 18.44 10.67 18.94
C GLN A 530 18.28 11.64 17.74
N ARG A 531 18.41 11.12 16.50
CA ARG A 531 18.20 11.88 15.26
C ARG A 531 16.74 11.94 14.82
N GLY A 532 15.84 11.20 15.48
CA GLY A 532 14.43 11.07 15.10
C GLY A 532 14.15 9.96 14.08
N GLY A 533 15.18 9.19 13.68
CA GLY A 533 15.02 7.98 12.88
C GLY A 533 14.52 6.81 13.73
N ILE A 534 14.01 5.76 13.10
CA ILE A 534 13.45 4.59 13.77
C ILE A 534 14.15 3.31 13.30
N ILE A 535 14.53 2.47 14.24
CA ILE A 535 15.03 1.12 13.99
C ILE A 535 13.93 0.13 14.36
N ILE A 536 13.49 -0.70 13.41
CA ILE A 536 12.54 -1.79 13.67
C ILE A 536 13.34 -3.05 13.95
N HIS A 537 13.05 -3.71 15.08
CA HIS A 537 13.72 -4.94 15.51
C HIS A 537 12.93 -6.21 15.16
N GLY A 538 11.63 -6.10 14.92
CA GLY A 538 10.74 -7.21 14.58
C GLY A 538 9.41 -7.12 15.31
N ARG A 539 8.64 -8.22 15.26
CA ARG A 539 7.33 -8.28 15.93
C ARG A 539 7.48 -8.43 17.43
N SER A 540 6.61 -7.74 18.18
CA SER A 540 6.49 -7.85 19.64
C SER A 540 5.33 -8.78 20.07
N ASP A 541 4.46 -9.16 19.13
CA ASP A 541 3.27 -9.99 19.34
C ASP A 541 3.39 -11.39 18.72
N ALA A 542 4.62 -11.83 18.34
CA ALA A 542 4.89 -13.11 17.69
C ALA A 542 5.21 -14.24 18.72
#